data_020bf22a569a1e1483b977f1f788b00a
#
_entry.id   020bf22a569a1e1483b977f1f788b00a
#
_cell.length_a   1.000
_cell.length_b   1.000
_cell.length_c   1.000
_cell.angle_alpha   90.00
_cell.angle_beta   90.00
_cell.angle_gamma   90.00
#
_symmetry.space_group_name_H-M   'P 1'
#
loop_
_entity.id
_entity.type
_entity.pdbx_description
1 polymer ?
#
loop_
_entity_poly.entity_id
_entity_poly.type
_entity_poly.pdbx_seq_one_letter_code
_entity_poly.pdbx_strand_id
1 'polypeptide(L)'
;ALSGDYDFQFMLEELAVGAQFRLPYVHVLVNNSYLGLIRQSQRGFDMDYCVQLAFDNQIMDEADGTLRGYGVDHQAVVEGLGCKALRVTDPEQLQGALRQAQQMAAQHRVPVVVECILERVTNIAMGTEIDKITEFEAIDCRAPQGLETVGLLD
;
A
#
# COMPACT_ATOMS: atom_id res chain seq x y z
N ALA A 1 13.74 -1.42 7.75
CA ALA A 1 13.52 -1.02 6.36
C ALA A 1 12.24 -0.17 6.24
N LEU A 2 12.12 0.63 5.19
CA LEU A 2 10.95 1.45 4.89
C LEU A 2 10.73 1.45 3.39
N SER A 3 9.50 1.22 2.92
CA SER A 3 9.14 1.32 1.51
C SER A 3 7.70 1.76 1.31
N GLY A 4 7.36 2.25 0.12
CA GLY A 4 6.00 2.36 -0.35
C GLY A 4 5.43 0.99 -0.76
N ASP A 5 4.13 0.96 -1.04
CA ASP A 5 3.40 -0.25 -1.39
C ASP A 5 3.84 -0.87 -2.72
N TYR A 6 4.02 -0.05 -3.75
CA TYR A 6 4.50 -0.54 -5.04
C TYR A 6 5.94 -1.03 -4.98
N ASP A 7 6.83 -0.29 -4.29
CA ASP A 7 8.22 -0.72 -4.11
C ASP A 7 8.30 -2.04 -3.35
N PHE A 8 7.46 -2.19 -2.33
CA PHE A 8 7.37 -3.41 -1.54
C PHE A 8 6.95 -4.63 -2.39
N GLN A 9 6.01 -4.44 -3.31
CA GLN A 9 5.52 -5.52 -4.15
C GLN A 9 6.56 -6.03 -5.16
N PHE A 10 7.52 -5.20 -5.56
CA PHE A 10 8.60 -5.63 -6.46
C PHE A 10 9.56 -6.66 -5.84
N MET A 11 9.65 -6.70 -4.51
CA MET A 11 10.60 -7.54 -3.78
C MET A 11 9.91 -8.43 -2.74
N LEU A 12 8.65 -8.73 -2.95
CA LEU A 12 7.83 -9.47 -1.97
C LEU A 12 8.37 -10.86 -1.66
N GLU A 13 8.87 -11.55 -2.69
CA GLU A 13 9.43 -12.90 -2.57
C GLU A 13 10.68 -12.96 -1.68
N GLU A 14 11.43 -11.86 -1.56
CA GLU A 14 12.62 -11.79 -0.70
C GLU A 14 12.29 -11.93 0.79
N LEU A 15 11.04 -11.70 1.18
CA LEU A 15 10.58 -11.99 2.53
C LEU A 15 10.68 -13.47 2.87
N ALA A 16 10.41 -14.36 1.92
CA ALA A 16 10.55 -15.80 2.12
C ALA A 16 12.00 -16.18 2.39
N VAL A 17 12.95 -15.52 1.72
CA VAL A 17 14.39 -15.68 1.99
C VAL A 17 14.71 -15.20 3.41
N GLY A 18 14.15 -14.06 3.82
CA GLY A 18 14.29 -13.54 5.19
C GLY A 18 13.79 -14.53 6.25
N ALA A 19 12.65 -15.18 6.00
CA ALA A 19 12.10 -16.21 6.88
C ALA A 19 12.98 -17.46 6.90
N GLN A 20 13.44 -17.93 5.74
CA GLN A 20 14.30 -19.10 5.61
C GLN A 20 15.61 -18.95 6.38
N PHE A 21 16.26 -17.80 6.26
CA PHE A 21 17.52 -17.51 6.93
C PHE A 21 17.38 -16.93 8.33
N ARG A 22 16.15 -16.85 8.84
CA ARG A 22 15.83 -16.36 10.19
C ARG A 22 16.37 -14.96 10.46
N LEU A 23 16.12 -14.04 9.54
CA LEU A 23 16.56 -12.65 9.62
C LEU A 23 15.54 -11.79 10.38
N PRO A 24 15.80 -11.41 11.64
CA PRO A 24 14.85 -10.68 12.47
C PRO A 24 14.96 -9.18 12.20
N TYR A 25 14.23 -8.65 11.23
CA TYR A 25 14.14 -7.21 10.99
C TYR A 25 12.69 -6.74 10.92
N VAL A 26 12.50 -5.44 11.10
CA VAL A 26 11.21 -4.78 10.92
C VAL A 26 11.22 -4.02 9.61
N HIS A 27 10.19 -4.22 8.81
CA HIS A 27 9.92 -3.48 7.59
C HIS A 27 8.65 -2.65 7.77
N VAL A 28 8.74 -1.35 7.61
CA VAL A 28 7.59 -0.44 7.62
C VAL A 28 7.11 -0.27 6.18
N LEU A 29 5.91 -0.72 5.92
CA LEU A 29 5.24 -0.60 4.64
C LEU A 29 4.25 0.57 4.70
N VAL A 30 4.54 1.61 3.93
CA VAL A 30 3.66 2.79 3.79
C VAL A 30 2.72 2.54 2.62
N ASN A 31 1.44 2.27 2.93
CA ASN A 31 0.47 1.83 1.94
C ASN A 31 -0.67 2.84 1.76
N ASN A 32 -0.68 3.54 0.63
CA ASN A 32 -1.83 4.26 0.14
C ASN A 32 -2.45 3.61 -1.12
N SER A 33 -1.86 2.52 -1.61
CA SER A 33 -2.26 1.79 -2.82
C SER A 33 -2.51 2.68 -4.03
N TYR A 34 -1.66 3.72 -4.17
CA TYR A 34 -1.85 4.76 -5.18
C TYR A 34 -0.53 5.38 -5.64
N LEU A 35 -0.33 5.43 -6.95
CA LEU A 35 0.82 6.11 -7.57
C LEU A 35 0.56 7.63 -7.69
N GLY A 36 0.34 8.28 -6.56
CA GLY A 36 -0.09 9.68 -6.50
C GLY A 36 0.87 10.65 -7.15
N LEU A 37 2.18 10.42 -6.98
CA LEU A 37 3.21 11.25 -7.59
C LEU A 37 3.20 11.18 -9.13
N ILE A 38 3.00 10.00 -9.67
CA ILE A 38 2.87 9.78 -11.12
C ILE A 38 1.62 10.51 -11.62
N ARG A 39 0.52 10.40 -10.92
CA ARG A 39 -0.72 11.09 -11.27
C ARG A 39 -0.57 12.60 -11.25
N GLN A 40 0.07 13.15 -10.24
CA GLN A 40 0.37 14.57 -10.13
C GLN A 40 1.22 15.05 -11.32
N SER A 41 2.24 14.29 -11.70
CA SER A 41 3.09 14.60 -12.86
C SER A 41 2.29 14.57 -14.17
N GLN A 42 1.44 13.57 -14.35
CA GLN A 42 0.60 13.47 -15.56
C GLN A 42 -0.31 14.68 -15.71
N ARG A 43 -0.97 15.12 -14.64
CA ARG A 43 -1.80 16.34 -14.65
C ARG A 43 -0.98 17.60 -14.95
N GLY A 44 0.25 17.69 -14.41
CA GLY A 44 1.16 18.80 -14.67
C GLY A 44 1.56 18.94 -16.14
N PHE A 45 1.46 17.85 -16.89
CA PHE A 45 1.74 17.82 -18.34
C PHE A 45 0.47 17.72 -19.20
N ASP A 46 -0.71 18.07 -18.66
CA ASP A 46 -2.01 18.01 -19.33
C ASP A 46 -2.30 16.63 -19.97
N MET A 47 -1.89 15.55 -19.29
CA MET A 47 -2.14 14.20 -19.77
C MET A 47 -3.51 13.72 -19.30
N ASP A 48 -4.48 13.67 -20.18
CA ASP A 48 -5.87 13.28 -19.89
C ASP A 48 -6.06 11.78 -19.66
N TYR A 49 -5.20 10.97 -20.24
CA TYR A 49 -5.25 9.53 -20.04
C TYR A 49 -4.36 9.12 -18.87
N CYS A 50 -4.87 8.24 -18.05
CA CYS A 50 -4.12 7.68 -16.93
C CYS A 50 -4.06 6.18 -17.07
N VAL A 51 -2.87 5.64 -16.87
CA VAL A 51 -2.75 4.21 -16.59
C VAL A 51 -3.38 3.95 -15.23
N GLN A 52 -3.84 2.75 -14.98
CA GLN A 52 -4.31 2.35 -13.66
C GLN A 52 -3.26 2.69 -12.60
N LEU A 53 -3.58 3.63 -11.72
CA LEU A 53 -2.67 4.15 -10.71
C LEU A 53 -3.04 3.71 -9.29
N ALA A 54 -4.17 3.05 -9.15
CA ALA A 54 -4.70 2.64 -7.86
C ALA A 54 -5.17 1.19 -7.90
N PHE A 55 -5.07 0.52 -6.75
CA PHE A 55 -5.82 -0.70 -6.49
C PHE A 55 -7.10 -0.34 -5.75
N ASP A 56 -8.25 -0.62 -6.34
CA ASP A 56 -9.55 -0.20 -5.79
C ASP A 56 -10.19 -1.25 -4.88
N ASN A 57 -9.65 -2.47 -4.84
CA ASN A 57 -10.10 -3.46 -3.88
C ASN A 57 -9.86 -2.95 -2.47
N GLN A 58 -10.89 -3.03 -1.65
CA GLN A 58 -10.83 -2.60 -0.26
C GLN A 58 -10.85 -3.80 0.67
N ILE A 59 -9.96 -3.77 1.65
CA ILE A 59 -9.91 -4.80 2.69
C ILE A 59 -10.80 -4.32 3.83
N MET A 60 -11.93 -5.01 4.00
CA MET A 60 -12.92 -4.68 5.00
C MET A 60 -12.86 -5.67 6.15
N ASP A 61 -13.13 -5.19 7.36
CA ASP A 61 -13.41 -6.08 8.48
C ASP A 61 -14.80 -6.68 8.33
N GLU A 62 -14.90 -8.00 8.35
CA GLU A 62 -16.19 -8.69 8.23
C GLU A 62 -17.10 -8.46 9.44
N ALA A 63 -16.53 -8.16 10.60
CA ALA A 63 -17.28 -7.98 11.84
C ALA A 63 -17.98 -6.63 11.94
N ASP A 64 -17.35 -5.55 11.50
CA ASP A 64 -17.84 -4.18 11.70
C ASP A 64 -17.91 -3.34 10.41
N GLY A 65 -17.42 -3.88 9.28
CA GLY A 65 -17.41 -3.20 8.00
C GLY A 65 -16.40 -2.06 7.91
N THR A 66 -15.45 -1.98 8.83
CA THR A 66 -14.42 -0.92 8.78
C THR A 66 -13.39 -1.19 7.70
N LEU A 67 -12.96 -0.13 7.01
CA LEU A 67 -11.88 -0.21 6.03
C LEU A 67 -10.55 -0.45 6.76
N ARG A 68 -9.89 -1.54 6.44
CA ARG A 68 -8.58 -1.89 7.00
C ARG A 68 -7.42 -1.75 6.02
N GLY A 69 -7.69 -1.40 4.79
CA GLY A 69 -6.65 -1.22 3.77
C GLY A 69 -7.22 -1.17 2.37
N TYR A 70 -6.32 -1.06 1.40
CA TYR A 70 -6.64 -0.97 -0.01
C TYR A 70 -5.88 -2.05 -0.80
N GLY A 71 -6.48 -2.50 -1.90
CA GLY A 71 -5.81 -3.31 -2.90
C GLY A 71 -5.35 -4.66 -2.40
N VAL A 72 -4.05 -4.85 -2.33
CA VAL A 72 -3.46 -6.12 -1.91
C VAL A 72 -3.57 -6.30 -0.40
N ASP A 73 -4.00 -7.46 0.06
CA ASP A 73 -3.88 -7.83 1.47
C ASP A 73 -2.43 -8.23 1.78
N HIS A 74 -1.59 -7.21 2.01
CA HIS A 74 -0.18 -7.41 2.29
C HIS A 74 0.04 -8.24 3.57
N GLN A 75 -0.84 -8.11 4.56
CA GLN A 75 -0.74 -8.91 5.79
C GLN A 75 -0.85 -10.40 5.48
N ALA A 76 -1.88 -10.80 4.73
CA ALA A 76 -2.07 -12.20 4.35
C ALA A 76 -0.92 -12.72 3.48
N VAL A 77 -0.42 -11.90 2.54
CA VAL A 77 0.71 -12.27 1.68
C VAL A 77 2.00 -12.46 2.51
N VAL A 78 2.31 -11.52 3.39
CA VAL A 78 3.49 -11.58 4.26
C VAL A 78 3.47 -12.82 5.15
N GLU A 79 2.31 -13.12 5.73
CA GLU A 79 2.15 -14.32 6.56
C GLU A 79 2.27 -15.61 5.74
N GLY A 80 1.75 -15.61 4.51
CA GLY A 80 1.89 -16.72 3.57
C GLY A 80 3.34 -17.00 3.17
N LEU A 81 4.22 -16.00 3.21
CA LEU A 81 5.67 -16.14 2.99
C LEU A 81 6.46 -16.57 4.25
N GLY A 82 5.79 -16.88 5.35
CA GLY A 82 6.41 -17.34 6.59
C GLY A 82 6.90 -16.22 7.51
N CYS A 83 6.56 -14.99 7.22
CA CYS A 83 6.87 -13.81 8.02
C CYS A 83 5.72 -13.47 8.99
N LYS A 84 5.81 -12.34 9.68
CA LYS A 84 4.76 -11.81 10.53
C LYS A 84 4.35 -10.43 10.06
N ALA A 85 3.08 -10.06 10.26
CA ALA A 85 2.59 -8.75 9.88
C ALA A 85 1.75 -8.11 10.98
N LEU A 86 1.76 -6.79 11.00
CA LEU A 86 0.86 -5.93 11.77
C LEU A 86 0.29 -4.89 10.82
N ARG A 87 -0.96 -4.48 11.03
CA ARG A 87 -1.58 -3.40 10.27
C ARG A 87 -1.96 -2.26 11.20
N VAL A 88 -1.66 -1.05 10.80
CA VAL A 88 -1.91 0.18 11.53
C VAL A 88 -2.77 1.10 10.67
N THR A 89 -3.94 1.46 11.16
CA THR A 89 -4.88 2.41 10.52
C THR A 89 -5.02 3.69 11.33
N ASP A 90 -4.54 3.70 12.57
CA ASP A 90 -4.59 4.83 13.48
C ASP A 90 -3.15 5.27 13.84
N PRO A 91 -2.77 6.52 13.58
CA PRO A 91 -1.42 7.04 13.89
C PRO A 91 -1.01 6.85 15.34
N GLU A 92 -1.94 6.89 16.29
CA GLU A 92 -1.64 6.73 17.71
C GLU A 92 -1.14 5.32 18.05
N GLN A 93 -1.51 4.32 17.25
CA GLN A 93 -1.09 2.94 17.43
C GLN A 93 0.31 2.64 16.87
N LEU A 94 0.85 3.50 16.02
CA LEU A 94 2.09 3.24 15.28
C LEU A 94 3.27 2.93 16.20
N GLN A 95 3.47 3.73 17.24
CA GLN A 95 4.60 3.53 18.16
C GLN A 95 4.50 2.17 18.88
N GLY A 96 3.28 1.79 19.28
CA GLY A 96 3.01 0.49 19.92
C GLY A 96 3.30 -0.66 18.97
N ALA A 97 2.80 -0.56 17.72
CA ALA A 97 3.01 -1.56 16.68
C ALA A 97 4.49 -1.76 16.35
N LEU A 98 5.28 -0.69 16.26
CA LEU A 98 6.72 -0.78 16.02
C LEU A 98 7.46 -1.52 17.15
N ARG A 99 7.11 -1.24 18.41
CA ARG A 99 7.69 -1.96 19.56
C ARG A 99 7.29 -3.44 19.53
N GLN A 100 6.03 -3.73 19.24
CA GLN A 100 5.53 -5.08 19.11
C GLN A 100 6.24 -5.82 17.99
N ALA A 101 6.42 -5.19 16.82
CA ALA A 101 7.11 -5.76 15.69
C ALA A 101 8.57 -6.12 16.02
N GLN A 102 9.28 -5.27 16.76
CA GLN A 102 10.64 -5.58 17.22
C GLN A 102 10.68 -6.82 18.14
N GLN A 103 9.72 -6.92 19.07
CA GLN A 103 9.60 -8.08 19.94
C GLN A 103 9.29 -9.36 19.16
N MET A 104 8.33 -9.28 18.21
CA MET A 104 7.96 -10.41 17.35
C MET A 104 9.13 -10.85 16.48
N ALA A 105 9.87 -9.92 15.87
CA ALA A 105 11.05 -10.24 15.08
C ALA A 105 12.10 -10.98 15.90
N ALA A 106 12.40 -10.50 17.11
CA ALA A 106 13.34 -11.16 18.01
C ALA A 106 12.86 -12.56 18.45
N GLN A 107 11.59 -12.69 18.78
CA GLN A 107 10.98 -13.93 19.27
C GLN A 107 10.88 -15.00 18.19
N HIS A 108 10.34 -14.65 17.02
CA HIS A 108 10.09 -15.59 15.94
C HIS A 108 11.28 -15.77 14.99
N ARG A 109 12.25 -14.85 15.06
CA ARG A 109 13.42 -14.81 14.18
C ARG A 109 13.05 -14.82 12.69
N VAL A 110 12.09 -13.99 12.33
CA VAL A 110 11.63 -13.76 10.95
C VAL A 110 11.40 -12.28 10.72
N PRO A 111 11.35 -11.82 9.48
CA PRO A 111 10.91 -10.45 9.16
C PRO A 111 9.51 -10.17 9.71
N VAL A 112 9.30 -8.96 10.19
CA VAL A 112 7.99 -8.46 10.60
C VAL A 112 7.66 -7.21 9.80
N VAL A 113 6.56 -7.22 9.07
CA VAL A 113 6.09 -6.07 8.28
C VAL A 113 5.04 -5.32 9.10
N VAL A 114 5.22 -4.01 9.24
CA VAL A 114 4.22 -3.10 9.82
C VAL A 114 3.63 -2.30 8.68
N GLU A 115 2.45 -2.68 8.24
CA GLU A 115 1.70 -1.99 7.19
C GLU A 115 0.96 -0.79 7.78
N CYS A 116 1.31 0.40 7.34
CA CYS A 116 0.66 1.65 7.71
C CYS A 116 -0.26 2.09 6.58
N ILE A 117 -1.57 2.08 6.82
CA ILE A 117 -2.57 2.51 5.85
C ILE A 117 -2.66 4.04 5.88
N LEU A 118 -2.43 4.66 4.74
CA LEU A 118 -2.47 6.11 4.59
C LEU A 118 -3.61 6.56 3.68
N GLU A 119 -4.00 7.82 3.82
CA GLU A 119 -4.87 8.47 2.87
C GLU A 119 -4.18 8.65 1.51
N ARG A 120 -4.97 8.59 0.44
CA ARG A 120 -4.52 8.85 -0.93
C ARG A 120 -4.47 10.35 -1.18
N VAL A 121 -3.38 10.99 -0.82
CA VAL A 121 -3.16 12.43 -1.01
C VAL A 121 -2.07 12.66 -2.03
N THR A 122 -2.34 13.50 -3.02
CA THR A 122 -1.39 13.90 -4.07
C THR A 122 -1.09 15.38 -3.96
N ASN A 123 -0.45 15.81 -2.91
CA ASN A 123 -0.11 17.23 -2.73
C ASN A 123 1.32 17.36 -2.22
N ILE A 124 2.26 16.95 -3.07
CA ILE A 124 3.68 17.03 -2.75
C ILE A 124 4.29 18.17 -3.55
N ALA A 125 5.01 19.07 -2.87
CA ALA A 125 5.78 20.11 -3.52
C ALA A 125 6.89 19.50 -4.40
N MET A 126 6.78 19.69 -5.72
CA MET A 126 7.69 19.09 -6.70
C MET A 126 8.38 20.10 -7.61
N GLY A 127 8.37 21.37 -7.24
CA GLY A 127 8.90 22.44 -8.04
C GLY A 127 7.83 23.32 -8.68
N THR A 128 8.23 24.47 -9.17
CA THR A 128 7.33 25.59 -9.47
C THR A 128 6.21 25.32 -10.48
N GLU A 129 6.41 24.40 -11.41
CA GLU A 129 5.38 24.07 -12.41
C GLU A 129 4.42 22.97 -11.93
N ILE A 130 4.93 22.01 -11.20
CA ILE A 130 4.13 20.89 -10.67
C ILE A 130 3.44 21.27 -9.36
N ASP A 131 4.02 22.20 -8.59
CA ASP A 131 3.42 22.73 -7.36
C ASP A 131 2.12 23.54 -7.56
N LYS A 132 1.81 23.92 -8.81
CA LYS A 132 0.54 24.56 -9.14
C LYS A 132 -0.64 23.61 -9.08
N ILE A 133 -0.38 22.30 -9.01
CA ILE A 133 -1.42 21.28 -8.96
C ILE A 133 -1.76 21.02 -7.49
N THR A 134 -2.78 21.70 -7.02
CA THR A 134 -3.28 21.62 -5.64
C THR A 134 -4.55 20.79 -5.50
N GLU A 135 -4.81 19.89 -6.43
CA GLU A 135 -6.03 19.09 -6.39
C GLU A 135 -5.88 17.86 -5.52
N PHE A 136 -6.75 17.75 -4.54
CA PHE A 136 -7.05 16.48 -3.89
C PHE A 136 -7.93 15.66 -4.83
N GLU A 137 -7.47 14.51 -5.23
CA GLU A 137 -8.35 13.55 -5.87
C GLU A 137 -9.23 12.92 -4.80
N ALA A 138 -10.50 13.35 -4.79
CA ALA A 138 -11.49 12.53 -4.14
C ALA A 138 -11.52 11.19 -4.85
N ILE A 139 -11.22 10.11 -4.13
CA ILE A 139 -11.31 8.77 -4.66
C ILE A 139 -12.79 8.50 -4.85
N ASP A 140 -13.23 8.60 -6.10
CA ASP A 140 -14.56 8.13 -6.45
C ASP A 140 -14.47 6.59 -6.43
N CYS A 141 -14.96 5.99 -5.35
CA CYS A 141 -15.05 4.54 -5.21
C CYS A 141 -16.06 3.91 -6.18
N ARG A 142 -16.53 4.65 -7.18
CA ARG A 142 -17.33 4.10 -8.25
C ARG A 142 -16.42 3.31 -9.17
N ALA A 143 -16.77 2.05 -9.38
CA ALA A 143 -16.20 1.26 -10.45
C ALA A 143 -16.19 2.06 -11.74
N PRO A 144 -15.11 2.00 -12.57
CA PRO A 144 -15.06 2.71 -13.83
C PRO A 144 -16.29 2.32 -14.64
N GLN A 145 -17.15 3.30 -14.88
CA GLN A 145 -18.27 3.13 -15.80
C GLN A 145 -17.65 2.98 -17.18
N GLY A 146 -17.66 1.75 -17.72
CA GLY A 146 -17.32 1.52 -19.12
C GLY A 146 -16.26 0.48 -19.41
N LEU A 147 -16.11 -0.56 -18.61
CA LEU A 147 -15.65 -1.84 -19.17
C LEU A 147 -16.85 -2.51 -19.85
N GLU A 148 -17.14 -2.07 -21.09
CA GLU A 148 -17.85 -2.94 -21.99
C GLU A 148 -17.01 -4.21 -22.12
N THR A 149 -17.58 -5.31 -21.66
CA THR A 149 -17.03 -6.64 -21.92
C THR A 149 -16.89 -6.78 -23.42
N VAL A 150 -15.66 -6.68 -23.91
CA VAL A 150 -15.33 -7.14 -25.26
C VAL A 150 -15.63 -8.63 -25.24
N GLY A 151 -16.73 -9.00 -25.88
CA GLY A 151 -17.13 -10.39 -25.99
C GLY A 151 -15.98 -11.19 -26.56
N LEU A 152 -15.56 -12.21 -25.82
CA LEU A 152 -14.74 -13.27 -26.36
C LEU A 152 -15.56 -13.90 -27.49
N LEU A 153 -15.05 -13.75 -28.70
CA LEU A 153 -15.58 -14.42 -29.88
C LEU A 153 -15.50 -15.93 -29.65
N ASP A 154 -16.61 -16.58 -29.92
CA ASP A 154 -16.82 -18.02 -30.04
C ASP A 154 -15.78 -18.71 -30.92
#